data_892cd6bcf81d5af5e2090aeb5fe2d41e
#
_entry.id   892cd6bcf81d5af5e2090aeb5fe2d41e
#
_cell.length_a   1.000
_cell.length_b   1.000
_cell.length_c   1.000
_cell.angle_alpha   90.00
_cell.angle_beta   90.00
_cell.angle_gamma   90.00
#
_symmetry.space_group_name_H-M   'P 1'
#
loop_
_entity.id
_entity.type
_entity.pdbx_description
1 polymer ?
#
loop_
_entity_poly.entity_id
_entity_poly.type
_entity_poly.pdbx_seq_one_letter_code
_entity_poly.pdbx_strand_id
1 'polypeptide(L)'
;MTARIANVSIHAANPRELAHFWSAVMGYPPFTGWPDDELAELREWGMGDDELLDRAEAWDGDPAHQRFYFSRYRHDKRQRNRMHIDITPFDDRRASRPELEAEAARLVALGAKVEQVLDGSWGPYEEFCIMMRDPEGNEFCLQ
;
A
#
# COMPACT_ATOMS: atom_id res chain seq x y z
N MET A 1 4.26 8.54 27.26
CA MET A 1 3.99 8.79 25.83
C MET A 1 3.82 7.47 25.12
N THR A 2 2.85 7.39 24.22
CA THR A 2 2.67 6.24 23.31
C THR A 2 2.98 6.68 21.89
N ALA A 3 3.74 5.86 21.14
CA ALA A 3 4.03 6.13 19.74
C ALA A 3 2.87 5.61 18.86
N ARG A 4 2.72 6.21 17.68
CA ARG A 4 1.83 5.74 16.61
C ARG A 4 2.62 5.61 15.32
N ILE A 5 2.14 4.78 14.40
CA ILE A 5 2.69 4.73 13.06
C ILE A 5 2.28 6.01 12.33
N ALA A 6 3.24 6.86 11.99
CA ALA A 6 2.97 8.10 11.27
C ALA A 6 2.70 7.84 9.78
N ASN A 7 3.52 7.00 9.17
CA ASN A 7 3.35 6.55 7.78
C ASN A 7 4.09 5.23 7.55
N VAL A 8 3.70 4.52 6.51
CA VAL A 8 4.43 3.38 5.96
C VAL A 8 5.19 3.87 4.74
N SER A 9 6.52 3.82 4.79
CA SER A 9 7.37 4.24 3.67
C SER A 9 7.79 3.04 2.84
N ILE A 10 7.58 3.12 1.54
CA ILE A 10 7.89 2.06 0.58
C ILE A 10 8.80 2.63 -0.50
N HIS A 11 9.92 1.94 -0.74
CA HIS A 11 10.78 2.26 -1.87
C HIS A 11 10.22 1.65 -3.16
N ALA A 12 10.22 2.42 -4.24
CA ALA A 12 9.57 2.09 -5.49
C ALA A 12 10.44 2.45 -6.69
N ALA A 13 10.40 1.65 -7.75
CA ALA A 13 10.98 2.04 -9.02
C ALA A 13 10.16 3.14 -9.68
N ASN A 14 8.83 3.09 -9.53
CA ASN A 14 7.90 4.11 -9.99
C ASN A 14 6.95 4.53 -8.86
N PRO A 15 7.32 5.51 -8.02
CA PRO A 15 6.54 5.93 -6.86
C PRO A 15 5.09 6.31 -7.19
N ARG A 16 4.86 7.00 -8.32
CA ARG A 16 3.53 7.47 -8.70
C ARG A 16 2.59 6.34 -9.10
N GLU A 17 3.06 5.38 -9.88
CA GLU A 17 2.26 4.21 -10.25
C GLU A 17 1.94 3.35 -9.03
N LEU A 18 2.92 3.16 -8.15
CA LEU A 18 2.71 2.41 -6.92
C LEU A 18 1.75 3.14 -5.96
N ALA A 19 1.83 4.47 -5.87
CA ALA A 19 0.87 5.27 -5.12
C ALA A 19 -0.56 5.14 -5.67
N HIS A 20 -0.74 5.13 -6.99
CA HIS A 20 -2.05 4.91 -7.60
C HIS A 20 -2.61 3.54 -7.26
N PHE A 21 -1.78 2.50 -7.30
CA PHE A 21 -2.19 1.16 -6.88
C PHE A 21 -2.67 1.15 -5.43
N TRP A 22 -1.85 1.66 -4.49
CA TRP A 22 -2.19 1.65 -3.06
C TRP A 22 -3.35 2.59 -2.72
N SER A 23 -3.52 3.71 -3.43
CA SER A 23 -4.73 4.54 -3.31
C SER A 23 -5.98 3.75 -3.67
N ALA A 24 -5.93 2.99 -4.76
CA ALA A 24 -7.06 2.15 -5.18
C ALA A 24 -7.31 0.97 -4.22
N VAL A 25 -6.27 0.39 -3.61
CA VAL A 25 -6.38 -0.64 -2.57
C VAL A 25 -7.12 -0.10 -1.35
N MET A 26 -6.70 1.07 -0.87
CA MET A 26 -7.20 1.68 0.36
C MET A 26 -8.48 2.49 0.17
N GLY A 27 -8.96 2.66 -1.07
CA GLY A 27 -10.11 3.52 -1.36
C GLY A 27 -9.81 5.01 -1.23
N TYR A 28 -8.54 5.41 -1.30
CA TYR A 28 -8.12 6.80 -1.25
C TYR A 28 -8.22 7.48 -2.61
N PRO A 29 -8.28 8.81 -2.66
CA PRO A 29 -8.21 9.53 -3.93
C PRO A 29 -6.85 9.27 -4.61
N PRO A 30 -6.80 9.24 -5.96
CA PRO A 30 -5.55 9.07 -6.67
C PRO A 30 -4.61 10.26 -6.41
N PHE A 31 -3.32 9.98 -6.27
CA PHE A 31 -2.31 11.02 -6.12
C PHE A 31 -2.15 11.80 -7.44
N THR A 32 -2.49 13.07 -7.44
CA THR A 32 -2.39 13.97 -8.62
C THR A 32 -1.20 14.92 -8.54
N GLY A 33 -0.47 14.91 -7.44
CA GLY A 33 0.65 15.80 -7.14
C GLY A 33 0.53 16.37 -5.73
N TRP A 34 1.56 17.07 -5.32
CA TRP A 34 1.58 17.75 -4.02
C TRP A 34 0.69 18.99 -4.09
N PRO A 35 -0.08 19.33 -3.04
CA PRO A 35 -0.78 20.59 -2.91
C PRO A 35 0.16 21.80 -3.06
N ASP A 36 -0.35 22.91 -3.57
CA ASP A 36 0.48 24.11 -3.86
C ASP A 36 1.20 24.66 -2.62
N ASP A 37 0.58 24.61 -1.46
CA ASP A 37 1.16 25.00 -0.17
C ASP A 37 2.29 24.06 0.26
N GLU A 38 2.11 22.75 0.14
CA GLU A 38 3.17 21.76 0.40
C GLU A 38 4.31 21.89 -0.63
N LEU A 39 4.00 22.13 -1.91
CA LEU A 39 5.02 22.36 -2.93
C LEU A 39 5.88 23.58 -2.61
N ALA A 40 5.29 24.66 -2.16
CA ALA A 40 6.02 25.87 -1.78
C ALA A 40 6.98 25.57 -0.62
N GLU A 41 6.52 24.88 0.40
CA GLU A 41 7.33 24.49 1.56
C GLU A 41 8.48 23.54 1.19
N LEU A 42 8.20 22.52 0.38
CA LEU A 42 9.21 21.57 -0.08
C LEU A 42 10.31 22.23 -0.92
N ARG A 43 9.94 23.23 -1.74
CA ARG A 43 10.89 24.04 -2.52
C ARG A 43 11.72 24.98 -1.66
N GLU A 44 11.13 25.56 -0.62
CA GLU A 44 11.88 26.34 0.37
C GLU A 44 12.92 25.49 1.11
N TRP A 45 12.63 24.22 1.34
CA TRP A 45 13.59 23.27 1.91
C TRP A 45 14.65 22.77 0.93
N GLY A 46 14.63 23.27 -0.32
CA GLY A 46 15.63 23.00 -1.35
C GLY A 46 15.34 21.76 -2.19
N MET A 47 14.11 21.24 -2.16
CA MET A 47 13.73 20.10 -2.98
C MET A 47 13.51 20.55 -4.43
N GLY A 48 14.27 19.94 -5.37
CA GLY A 48 14.13 20.20 -6.79
C GLY A 48 12.94 19.46 -7.43
N ASP A 49 12.54 19.90 -8.64
CA ASP A 49 11.42 19.30 -9.36
C ASP A 49 11.64 17.79 -9.62
N ASP A 50 12.85 17.36 -9.92
CA ASP A 50 13.18 15.94 -10.11
C ASP A 50 12.96 15.12 -8.82
N GLU A 51 13.34 15.68 -7.67
CA GLU A 51 13.12 15.03 -6.37
C GLU A 51 11.64 14.96 -6.01
N LEU A 52 10.84 15.96 -6.39
CA LEU A 52 9.40 15.97 -6.21
C LEU A 52 8.71 14.90 -7.08
N LEU A 53 9.22 14.66 -8.30
CA LEU A 53 8.75 13.59 -9.18
C LEU A 53 9.10 12.20 -8.66
N ASP A 54 10.18 12.08 -7.89
CA ASP A 54 10.66 10.84 -7.30
C ASP A 54 9.92 10.45 -6.00
N ARG A 55 8.82 11.15 -5.68
CA ARG A 55 8.02 10.93 -4.46
C ARG A 55 6.53 10.96 -4.78
N ALA A 56 5.77 10.20 -4.01
CA ALA A 56 4.31 10.17 -4.08
C ALA A 56 3.72 9.66 -2.75
N GLU A 57 2.42 9.75 -2.61
CA GLU A 57 1.71 9.21 -1.46
C GLU A 57 0.37 8.58 -1.85
N ALA A 58 -0.12 7.68 -1.01
CA ALA A 58 -1.50 7.22 -0.99
C ALA A 58 -2.09 7.57 0.38
N TRP A 59 -2.96 8.55 0.39
CA TRP A 59 -3.60 9.07 1.59
C TRP A 59 -4.82 9.92 1.23
N ASP A 60 -5.79 9.98 2.10
CA ASP A 60 -7.01 10.78 1.93
C ASP A 60 -7.01 12.08 2.74
N GLY A 61 -5.92 12.36 3.46
CA GLY A 61 -5.78 13.54 4.30
C GLY A 61 -6.30 13.39 5.72
N ASP A 62 -6.97 12.28 6.06
CA ASP A 62 -7.43 12.03 7.42
C ASP A 62 -6.28 11.45 8.30
N PRO A 63 -5.88 12.14 9.37
CA PRO A 63 -4.82 11.66 10.26
C PRO A 63 -5.17 10.38 11.04
N ALA A 64 -6.44 9.95 11.02
CA ALA A 64 -6.86 8.67 11.58
C ALA A 64 -6.54 7.50 10.65
N HIS A 65 -6.37 7.77 9.36
CA HIS A 65 -6.09 6.77 8.34
C HIS A 65 -4.60 6.59 8.08
N GLN A 66 -4.22 5.40 7.64
CA GLN A 66 -2.82 5.08 7.38
C GLN A 66 -2.33 5.76 6.11
N ARG A 67 -1.32 6.60 6.23
CA ARG A 67 -0.60 7.18 5.10
C ARG A 67 0.48 6.22 4.60
N PHE A 68 0.54 6.02 3.29
CA PHE A 68 1.63 5.36 2.59
C PHE A 68 2.44 6.41 1.83
N TYR A 69 3.75 6.36 1.97
CA TYR A 69 4.68 7.28 1.33
C TYR A 69 5.64 6.50 0.45
N PHE A 70 5.82 6.94 -0.78
CA PHE A 70 6.64 6.27 -1.77
C PHE A 70 7.80 7.17 -2.19
N SER A 71 9.00 6.61 -2.23
CA SER A 71 10.19 7.29 -2.71
C SER A 71 10.94 6.42 -3.70
N ARG A 72 11.54 7.05 -4.70
CA ARG A 72 12.26 6.30 -5.73
C ARG A 72 13.45 5.56 -5.15
N TYR A 73 13.58 4.30 -5.55
CA TYR A 73 14.73 3.45 -5.28
C TYR A 73 15.12 2.71 -6.56
N ARG A 74 16.37 2.84 -6.95
CA ARG A 74 16.87 2.41 -8.28
C ARG A 74 17.40 0.98 -8.32
N HIS A 75 17.15 0.18 -7.30
CA HIS A 75 17.57 -1.20 -7.24
C HIS A 75 16.36 -2.14 -7.23
N ASP A 76 16.47 -3.25 -7.96
CA ASP A 76 15.45 -4.27 -7.97
C ASP A 76 15.28 -4.91 -6.59
N LYS A 77 14.05 -5.25 -6.26
CA LYS A 77 13.73 -6.01 -5.05
C LYS A 77 14.29 -7.43 -5.19
N ARG A 78 15.25 -7.78 -4.34
CA ARG A 78 15.95 -9.08 -4.39
C ARG A 78 15.51 -10.07 -3.33
N GLN A 79 14.92 -9.60 -2.23
CA GLN A 79 14.55 -10.42 -1.10
C GLN A 79 13.08 -10.19 -0.73
N ARG A 80 12.49 -11.19 -0.05
CA ARG A 80 11.16 -11.08 0.52
C ARG A 80 11.15 -10.01 1.63
N ASN A 81 10.03 -9.31 1.78
CA ASN A 81 9.81 -8.40 2.90
C ASN A 81 9.89 -9.17 4.23
N ARG A 82 10.52 -8.57 5.23
CA ARG A 82 10.51 -9.09 6.61
C ARG A 82 9.27 -8.62 7.38
N MET A 83 8.64 -7.54 6.92
CA MET A 83 7.38 -7.04 7.44
C MET A 83 6.31 -7.20 6.37
N HIS A 84 5.12 -7.60 6.79
CA HIS A 84 3.95 -7.70 5.94
C HIS A 84 2.98 -6.58 6.31
N ILE A 85 2.27 -6.09 5.32
CA ILE A 85 1.08 -5.28 5.50
C ILE A 85 -0.10 -6.23 5.32
N ASP A 86 -0.93 -6.33 6.33
CA ASP A 86 -2.16 -7.11 6.27
C ASP A 86 -3.30 -6.13 6.03
N ILE A 87 -4.09 -6.38 5.00
CA ILE A 87 -5.24 -5.58 4.62
C ILE A 87 -6.52 -6.41 4.69
N THR A 88 -7.60 -5.76 5.02
CA THR A 88 -8.95 -6.34 5.01
C THR A 88 -9.90 -5.41 4.26
N PRO A 89 -10.87 -5.93 3.49
CA PRO A 89 -11.83 -5.09 2.77
C PRO A 89 -12.90 -4.43 3.64
N PHE A 90 -12.98 -4.78 4.93
CA PHE A 90 -13.99 -4.27 5.85
C PHE A 90 -13.38 -3.80 7.18
N ASP A 91 -13.86 -2.66 7.69
CA ASP A 91 -13.39 -2.06 8.94
C ASP A 91 -14.03 -2.67 10.19
N ASP A 92 -15.24 -3.23 10.05
CA ASP A 92 -16.12 -3.62 11.16
C ASP A 92 -16.27 -5.13 11.34
N ARG A 93 -15.77 -5.92 10.40
CA ARG A 93 -15.86 -7.38 10.44
C ARG A 93 -14.78 -8.07 9.62
N ARG A 94 -14.57 -9.32 9.92
CA ARG A 94 -13.75 -10.21 9.09
C ARG A 94 -14.45 -10.50 7.75
N ALA A 95 -13.70 -10.47 6.67
CA ALA A 95 -14.19 -10.86 5.35
C ALA A 95 -14.37 -12.39 5.27
N SER A 96 -15.42 -12.83 4.59
CA SER A 96 -15.59 -14.23 4.21
C SER A 96 -14.65 -14.62 3.07
N ARG A 97 -14.40 -15.92 2.90
CA ARG A 97 -13.57 -16.42 1.81
C ARG A 97 -14.00 -15.91 0.42
N PRO A 98 -15.29 -15.97 0.00
CA PRO A 98 -15.71 -15.44 -1.29
C PRO A 98 -15.45 -13.93 -1.45
N GLU A 99 -15.56 -13.17 -0.36
CA GLU A 99 -15.25 -11.72 -0.38
C GLU A 99 -13.76 -11.46 -0.55
N LEU A 100 -12.89 -12.23 0.12
CA LEU A 100 -11.45 -12.15 -0.07
C LEU A 100 -11.03 -12.56 -1.49
N GLU A 101 -11.63 -13.60 -2.05
CA GLU A 101 -11.38 -14.04 -3.43
C GLU A 101 -11.83 -12.97 -4.46
N ALA A 102 -12.98 -12.33 -4.23
CA ALA A 102 -13.46 -11.22 -5.06
C ALA A 102 -12.55 -10.00 -4.97
N GLU A 103 -12.11 -9.65 -3.76
CA GLU A 103 -11.16 -8.54 -3.56
C GLU A 103 -9.81 -8.85 -4.20
N ALA A 104 -9.28 -10.07 -4.05
CA ALA A 104 -8.06 -10.48 -4.72
C ALA A 104 -8.16 -10.34 -6.25
N ALA A 105 -9.28 -10.72 -6.83
CA ALA A 105 -9.52 -10.56 -8.28
C ALA A 105 -9.53 -9.07 -8.68
N ARG A 106 -10.14 -8.20 -7.87
CA ARG A 106 -10.11 -6.75 -8.09
C ARG A 106 -8.68 -6.21 -8.04
N LEU A 107 -7.88 -6.62 -7.04
CA LEU A 107 -6.49 -6.19 -6.90
C LEU A 107 -5.60 -6.70 -8.04
N VAL A 108 -5.86 -7.92 -8.53
CA VAL A 108 -5.17 -8.44 -9.74
C VAL A 108 -5.46 -7.59 -10.97
N ALA A 109 -6.70 -7.13 -11.14
CA ALA A 109 -7.05 -6.20 -12.21
C ALA A 109 -6.33 -4.84 -12.11
N LEU A 110 -5.90 -4.45 -10.91
CA LEU A 110 -5.08 -3.25 -10.65
C LEU A 110 -3.56 -3.50 -10.77
N GLY A 111 -3.15 -4.74 -11.07
CA GLY A 111 -1.74 -5.08 -11.29
C GLY A 111 -1.07 -5.89 -10.19
N ALA A 112 -1.79 -6.26 -9.13
CA ALA A 112 -1.28 -7.18 -8.12
C ALA A 112 -1.16 -8.61 -8.68
N LYS A 113 -0.40 -9.44 -7.97
CA LYS A 113 -0.28 -10.88 -8.26
C LYS A 113 -0.61 -11.69 -7.01
N VAL A 114 -1.37 -12.75 -7.17
CA VAL A 114 -1.54 -13.76 -6.13
C VAL A 114 -0.26 -14.60 -6.06
N GLU A 115 0.36 -14.66 -4.91
CA GLU A 115 1.52 -15.50 -4.67
C GLU A 115 1.12 -16.85 -4.10
N GLN A 116 0.26 -16.85 -3.09
CA GLN A 116 -0.17 -18.07 -2.42
C GLN A 116 -1.52 -17.87 -1.73
N VAL A 117 -2.36 -18.89 -1.80
CA VAL A 117 -3.57 -18.99 -0.96
C VAL A 117 -3.23 -19.87 0.22
N LEU A 118 -3.44 -19.35 1.42
CA LEU A 118 -3.22 -20.06 2.67
C LEU A 118 -4.55 -20.39 3.32
N ASP A 119 -4.80 -21.66 3.52
CA ASP A 119 -5.95 -22.19 4.25
C ASP A 119 -5.40 -22.97 5.43
N GLY A 120 -5.18 -22.27 6.53
CA GLY A 120 -4.60 -22.78 7.77
C GLY A 120 -5.65 -23.11 8.83
N SER A 121 -6.91 -23.27 8.45
CA SER A 121 -8.02 -23.51 9.37
C SER A 121 -7.72 -24.71 10.29
N TRP A 122 -7.77 -24.51 11.60
CA TRP A 122 -7.57 -25.56 12.59
C TRP A 122 -8.55 -25.38 13.77
N GLY A 123 -9.21 -26.45 14.15
CA GLY A 123 -10.23 -26.43 15.22
C GLY A 123 -11.38 -25.46 14.87
N PRO A 124 -11.82 -24.61 15.80
CA PRO A 124 -12.87 -23.62 15.56
C PRO A 124 -12.36 -22.34 14.85
N TYR A 125 -11.08 -22.26 14.53
CA TYR A 125 -10.47 -21.09 13.91
C TYR A 125 -10.37 -21.29 12.39
N GLU A 126 -11.12 -20.48 11.65
CA GLU A 126 -10.90 -20.32 10.21
C GLU A 126 -9.73 -19.35 10.02
N GLU A 127 -8.63 -19.84 9.48
CA GLU A 127 -7.50 -19.05 9.06
C GLU A 127 -7.34 -19.17 7.54
N PHE A 128 -7.95 -18.24 6.84
CA PHE A 128 -7.83 -18.12 5.39
C PHE A 128 -7.27 -16.75 5.05
N CYS A 129 -6.21 -16.73 4.27
CA CYS A 129 -5.66 -15.49 3.74
C CYS A 129 -5.04 -15.70 2.35
N ILE A 130 -4.89 -14.62 1.60
CA ILE A 130 -4.32 -14.62 0.27
C ILE A 130 -3.05 -13.75 0.31
N MET A 131 -1.88 -14.38 0.15
CA MET A 131 -0.62 -13.68 -0.01
C MET A 131 -0.55 -13.10 -1.42
N MET A 132 -0.32 -11.81 -1.51
CA MET A 132 -0.26 -11.08 -2.76
C MET A 132 1.03 -10.29 -2.88
N ARG A 133 1.33 -9.86 -4.10
CA ARG A 133 2.39 -8.88 -4.39
C ARG A 133 1.78 -7.68 -5.09
N ASP A 134 2.23 -6.49 -4.71
CA ASP A 134 1.91 -5.28 -5.44
C ASP A 134 2.63 -5.25 -6.82
N PRO A 135 2.36 -4.26 -7.67
CA PRO A 135 2.99 -4.18 -9.01
C PRO A 135 4.52 -4.18 -9.01
N GLU A 136 5.15 -3.79 -7.92
CA GLU A 136 6.60 -3.80 -7.77
C GLU A 136 7.14 -5.00 -6.96
N GLY A 137 6.29 -5.95 -6.63
CA GLY A 137 6.66 -7.21 -5.99
C GLY A 137 6.75 -7.14 -4.47
N ASN A 138 6.24 -6.09 -3.82
CA ASN A 138 6.16 -6.05 -2.37
C ASN A 138 5.03 -6.96 -1.89
N GLU A 139 5.35 -7.84 -0.93
CA GLU A 139 4.40 -8.78 -0.37
C GLU A 139 3.45 -8.08 0.60
N PHE A 140 2.17 -8.44 0.51
CA PHE A 140 1.13 -8.09 1.47
C PHE A 140 0.13 -9.24 1.62
N CYS A 141 -0.64 -9.23 2.68
CA CYS A 141 -1.62 -10.26 2.97
C CYS A 141 -3.03 -9.67 2.91
N LEU A 142 -3.93 -10.36 2.24
CA LEU A 142 -5.35 -10.07 2.23
C LEU A 142 -6.08 -11.07 3.14
N GLN A 143 -6.75 -10.57 4.21
CA GLN A 143 -7.41 -11.37 5.24
C GLN A 143 -8.71 -10.77 5.78
#